data_db7c26113b15ec7d6815fd1a46a11e39
#
_entry.id   db7c26113b15ec7d6815fd1a46a11e39
#
_cell.length_a   1.000
_cell.length_b   1.000
_cell.length_c   1.000
_cell.angle_alpha   90.00
_cell.angle_beta   90.00
_cell.angle_gamma   90.00
#
_symmetry.space_group_name_H-M   'P 1'
#
loop_
_entity.id
_entity.type
_entity.pdbx_description
1 polymer ?
#
loop_
_entity_poly.entity_id
_entity_poly.type
_entity_poly.pdbx_seq_one_letter_code
_entity_poly.pdbx_strand_id
1 'polypeptide(L)'
;MDDLRFRRVHVAGAGGLLGTAVADELEAAGHELLHATAPVDAVVHCPAPEPPGRLTHRRLAAHRRGEEARARALAQDALVSNARLVHVGTAFAWGDHGSSWIDEGTPQRPAPLGAGDADVARHLLALRKERGLDVVFVALGLVYGPGGLFERALLDPRSRVVGWGGNYLSCVQVDDAARAVAAALQRGTAGTTYLAVDDEPMTQRAVADAAADAAGRPRPGTASLGLAGARVGFPLARSLAASQRVRNARAKAELGWAPRFPTVRDGVWTALPR
;
A
#
# COMPACT_ATOMS: atom_id res chain seq x y z
N MET A 1 1.61 -30.67 1.25
CA MET A 1 0.61 -29.58 1.11
C MET A 1 0.39 -29.06 2.50
N ASP A 2 0.99 -27.90 2.80
CA ASP A 2 0.76 -27.27 4.10
C ASP A 2 -0.73 -26.99 4.27
N ASP A 3 -1.23 -27.29 5.46
CA ASP A 3 -2.66 -27.14 5.79
C ASP A 3 -2.97 -25.64 5.85
N LEU A 4 -3.64 -25.11 4.82
CA LEU A 4 -4.00 -23.69 4.74
C LEU A 4 -5.01 -23.37 5.85
N ARG A 5 -4.64 -22.48 6.77
CA ARG A 5 -5.52 -22.03 7.86
C ARG A 5 -6.80 -21.36 7.32
N PHE A 6 -6.71 -20.66 6.20
CA PHE A 6 -7.82 -19.97 5.54
C PHE A 6 -7.88 -20.40 4.08
N ARG A 7 -8.76 -21.32 3.73
CA ARG A 7 -8.81 -21.90 2.40
C ARG A 7 -9.62 -21.05 1.41
N ARG A 8 -10.80 -20.63 1.84
CA ARG A 8 -11.76 -19.88 1.01
C ARG A 8 -11.59 -18.39 1.29
N VAL A 9 -11.18 -17.63 0.30
CA VAL A 9 -10.82 -16.21 0.45
C VAL A 9 -11.61 -15.35 -0.52
N HIS A 10 -12.14 -14.22 -0.03
CA HIS A 10 -12.66 -13.15 -0.87
C HIS A 10 -11.65 -12.02 -0.96
N VAL A 11 -11.25 -11.63 -2.18
CA VAL A 11 -10.39 -10.47 -2.42
C VAL A 11 -11.25 -9.30 -2.90
N ALA A 12 -11.55 -8.38 -1.99
CA ALA A 12 -12.24 -7.13 -2.30
C ALA A 12 -11.25 -6.13 -2.92
N GLY A 13 -11.47 -5.76 -4.17
CA GLY A 13 -10.56 -4.93 -4.95
C GLY A 13 -9.68 -5.69 -5.94
N ALA A 14 -10.00 -6.96 -6.26
CA ALA A 14 -9.26 -7.81 -7.20
C ALA A 14 -9.09 -7.23 -8.61
N GLY A 15 -9.87 -6.23 -9.04
CA GLY A 15 -9.72 -5.56 -10.35
C GLY A 15 -8.66 -4.46 -10.39
N GLY A 16 -8.01 -4.12 -9.26
CA GLY A 16 -6.91 -3.16 -9.20
C GLY A 16 -5.53 -3.82 -9.31
N LEU A 17 -4.48 -3.03 -9.58
CA LEU A 17 -3.10 -3.54 -9.69
C LEU A 17 -2.72 -4.46 -8.52
N LEU A 18 -2.85 -3.98 -7.29
CA LEU A 18 -2.53 -4.76 -6.11
C LEU A 18 -3.49 -5.93 -5.89
N GLY A 19 -4.80 -5.68 -6.05
CA GLY A 19 -5.80 -6.73 -5.82
C GLY A 19 -5.68 -7.89 -6.79
N THR A 20 -5.34 -7.65 -8.07
CA THR A 20 -5.02 -8.69 -9.05
C THR A 20 -3.79 -9.48 -8.60
N ALA A 21 -2.69 -8.82 -8.26
CA ALA A 21 -1.47 -9.50 -7.81
C ALA A 21 -1.70 -10.33 -6.52
N VAL A 22 -2.54 -9.83 -5.60
CA VAL A 22 -2.91 -10.56 -4.38
C VAL A 22 -3.76 -11.78 -4.72
N ALA A 23 -4.71 -11.65 -5.65
CA ALA A 23 -5.52 -12.78 -6.10
C ALA A 23 -4.65 -13.87 -6.73
N ASP A 24 -3.77 -13.51 -7.66
CA ASP A 24 -2.84 -14.41 -8.33
C ASP A 24 -1.91 -15.13 -7.32
N GLU A 25 -1.36 -14.41 -6.35
CA GLU A 25 -0.49 -14.98 -5.30
C GLU A 25 -1.26 -15.98 -4.40
N LEU A 26 -2.50 -15.65 -4.03
CA LEU A 26 -3.33 -16.52 -3.21
C LEU A 26 -3.75 -17.80 -3.96
N GLU A 27 -4.14 -17.68 -5.23
CA GLU A 27 -4.44 -18.83 -6.09
C GLU A 27 -3.21 -19.73 -6.27
N ALA A 28 -2.04 -19.14 -6.54
CA ALA A 28 -0.78 -19.88 -6.65
C ALA A 28 -0.40 -20.58 -5.34
N ALA A 29 -0.78 -20.03 -4.18
CA ALA A 29 -0.59 -20.65 -2.88
C ALA A 29 -1.65 -21.74 -2.55
N GLY A 30 -2.66 -21.95 -3.42
CA GLY A 30 -3.67 -23.00 -3.29
C GLY A 30 -4.96 -22.56 -2.56
N HIS A 31 -5.17 -21.24 -2.38
CA HIS A 31 -6.43 -20.72 -1.88
C HIS A 31 -7.53 -20.79 -2.94
N GLU A 32 -8.75 -20.99 -2.51
CA GLU A 32 -9.95 -20.92 -3.34
C GLU A 32 -10.51 -19.48 -3.27
N LEU A 33 -10.51 -18.76 -4.38
CA LEU A 33 -11.05 -17.41 -4.43
C LEU A 33 -12.56 -17.45 -4.68
N LEU A 34 -13.32 -16.77 -3.82
CA LEU A 34 -14.78 -16.76 -3.86
C LEU A 34 -15.34 -15.34 -3.94
N HIS A 35 -16.56 -15.23 -4.45
CA HIS A 35 -17.31 -13.97 -4.42
C HIS A 35 -17.77 -13.63 -2.99
N ALA A 36 -17.99 -12.31 -2.74
CA ALA A 36 -18.36 -11.80 -1.42
C ALA A 36 -19.63 -12.42 -0.81
N THR A 37 -20.52 -12.99 -1.63
CA THR A 37 -21.78 -13.63 -1.19
C THR A 37 -21.61 -15.07 -0.73
N ALA A 38 -20.46 -15.67 -0.97
CA ALA A 38 -20.17 -17.05 -0.55
C ALA A 38 -19.61 -17.08 0.88
N PRO A 39 -19.79 -18.18 1.62
CA PRO A 39 -19.13 -18.37 2.90
C PRO A 39 -17.61 -18.43 2.71
N VAL A 40 -16.89 -17.51 3.31
CA VAL A 40 -15.42 -17.44 3.22
C VAL A 40 -14.78 -17.59 4.60
N ASP A 41 -13.54 -18.05 4.62
CA ASP A 41 -12.72 -18.15 5.83
C ASP A 41 -11.97 -16.85 6.09
N ALA A 42 -11.74 -16.06 5.02
CA ALA A 42 -11.09 -14.77 5.12
C ALA A 42 -11.53 -13.80 4.01
N VAL A 43 -11.37 -12.51 4.32
CA VAL A 43 -11.56 -11.40 3.40
C VAL A 43 -10.25 -10.60 3.34
N VAL A 44 -9.75 -10.35 2.14
CA VAL A 44 -8.64 -9.43 1.90
C VAL A 44 -9.19 -8.15 1.28
N HIS A 45 -9.05 -7.04 1.98
CA HIS A 45 -9.46 -5.72 1.48
C HIS A 45 -8.27 -5.01 0.87
N CYS A 46 -8.21 -4.96 -0.45
CA CYS A 46 -7.29 -4.12 -1.22
C CYS A 46 -8.04 -2.85 -1.64
N PRO A 47 -7.78 -1.68 -1.01
CA PRO A 47 -8.45 -0.45 -1.37
C PRO A 47 -8.24 -0.08 -2.83
N ALA A 48 -9.24 0.55 -3.44
CA ALA A 48 -9.13 1.06 -4.79
C ALA A 48 -8.04 2.16 -4.87
N PRO A 49 -7.30 2.23 -5.99
CA PRO A 49 -6.32 3.31 -6.18
C PRO A 49 -7.02 4.66 -6.23
N GLU A 50 -6.28 5.72 -5.88
CA GLU A 50 -6.79 7.08 -6.00
C GLU A 50 -7.26 7.38 -7.42
N PRO A 51 -8.35 8.17 -7.56
CA PRO A 51 -8.92 8.45 -8.88
C PRO A 51 -7.90 9.16 -9.78
N PRO A 52 -7.79 8.78 -11.06
CA PRO A 52 -6.78 9.29 -11.99
C PRO A 52 -6.90 10.81 -12.22
N GLY A 53 -5.78 11.44 -12.59
CA GLY A 53 -5.69 12.86 -12.88
C GLY A 53 -5.43 13.71 -11.63
N ARG A 54 -5.70 15.02 -11.71
CA ARG A 54 -5.42 15.95 -10.60
C ARG A 54 -6.21 15.60 -9.35
N LEU A 55 -5.52 15.24 -8.25
CA LEU A 55 -6.13 14.86 -6.98
C LEU A 55 -6.42 16.10 -6.13
N THR A 56 -7.65 16.59 -6.20
CA THR A 56 -8.11 17.70 -5.35
C THR A 56 -8.55 17.20 -3.96
N HIS A 57 -8.61 18.08 -2.96
CA HIS A 57 -9.12 17.73 -1.62
C HIS A 57 -10.54 17.15 -1.68
N ARG A 58 -11.43 17.70 -2.55
CA ARG A 58 -12.79 17.20 -2.72
C ARG A 58 -12.79 15.75 -3.28
N ARG A 59 -11.97 15.48 -4.29
CA ARG A 59 -11.89 14.13 -4.91
C ARG A 59 -11.31 13.11 -3.92
N LEU A 60 -10.25 13.49 -3.20
CA LEU A 60 -9.67 12.63 -2.17
C LEU A 60 -10.68 12.36 -1.04
N ALA A 61 -11.40 13.38 -0.57
CA ALA A 61 -12.42 13.20 0.47
C ALA A 61 -13.58 12.29 0.01
N ALA A 62 -14.00 12.39 -1.25
CA ALA A 62 -15.02 11.50 -1.81
C ALA A 62 -14.52 10.05 -1.90
N HIS A 63 -13.28 9.86 -2.39
CA HIS A 63 -12.64 8.55 -2.47
C HIS A 63 -12.52 7.89 -1.09
N ARG A 64 -12.03 8.62 -0.09
CA ARG A 64 -11.92 8.13 1.29
C ARG A 64 -13.25 7.68 1.88
N ARG A 65 -14.32 8.48 1.72
CA ARG A 65 -15.65 8.07 2.19
C ARG A 65 -16.11 6.76 1.56
N GLY A 66 -15.83 6.55 0.28
CA GLY A 66 -16.15 5.30 -0.40
C GLY A 66 -15.36 4.11 0.16
N GLU A 67 -14.05 4.27 0.36
CA GLU A 67 -13.20 3.21 0.91
C GLU A 67 -13.51 2.94 2.39
N GLU A 68 -13.79 3.97 3.18
CA GLU A 68 -14.24 3.80 4.58
C GLU A 68 -15.57 3.03 4.66
N ALA A 69 -16.54 3.37 3.82
CA ALA A 69 -17.82 2.66 3.77
C ALA A 69 -17.62 1.19 3.38
N ARG A 70 -16.74 0.93 2.39
CA ARG A 70 -16.39 -0.44 1.96
C ARG A 70 -15.71 -1.23 3.08
N ALA A 71 -14.70 -0.65 3.74
CA ALA A 71 -14.01 -1.30 4.84
C ALA A 71 -14.97 -1.65 5.99
N ARG A 72 -15.91 -0.76 6.31
CA ARG A 72 -16.95 -1.00 7.33
C ARG A 72 -17.88 -2.16 6.94
N ALA A 73 -18.33 -2.21 5.69
CA ALA A 73 -19.18 -3.30 5.19
C ALA A 73 -18.45 -4.64 5.27
N LEU A 74 -17.22 -4.73 4.76
CA LEU A 74 -16.40 -5.94 4.80
C LEU A 74 -16.12 -6.40 6.24
N ALA A 75 -15.93 -5.46 7.19
CA ALA A 75 -15.75 -5.81 8.59
C ALA A 75 -17.03 -6.40 9.22
N GLN A 76 -18.22 -5.91 8.85
CA GLN A 76 -19.47 -6.51 9.30
C GLN A 76 -19.66 -7.92 8.71
N ASP A 77 -19.38 -8.10 7.42
CA ASP A 77 -19.45 -9.41 6.77
C ASP A 77 -18.47 -10.40 7.42
N ALA A 78 -17.24 -9.97 7.69
CA ALA A 78 -16.23 -10.78 8.39
C ALA A 78 -16.67 -11.16 9.81
N LEU A 79 -17.32 -10.25 10.56
CA LEU A 79 -17.87 -10.54 11.89
C LEU A 79 -19.01 -11.54 11.82
N VAL A 80 -19.91 -11.44 10.85
CA VAL A 80 -21.04 -12.36 10.67
C VAL A 80 -20.56 -13.75 10.29
N SER A 81 -19.56 -13.84 9.42
CA SER A 81 -18.99 -15.12 8.92
C SER A 81 -17.92 -15.71 9.84
N ASN A 82 -17.53 -15.01 10.92
CA ASN A 82 -16.36 -15.33 11.74
C ASN A 82 -15.08 -15.49 10.89
N ALA A 83 -14.95 -14.68 9.84
CA ALA A 83 -13.84 -14.70 8.90
C ALA A 83 -12.74 -13.73 9.35
N ARG A 84 -11.47 -14.04 8.97
CA ARG A 84 -10.36 -13.10 9.12
C ARG A 84 -10.48 -11.97 8.11
N LEU A 85 -10.25 -10.73 8.55
CA LEU A 85 -10.11 -9.57 7.68
C LEU A 85 -8.62 -9.17 7.59
N VAL A 86 -8.04 -9.21 6.40
CA VAL A 86 -6.75 -8.55 6.14
C VAL A 86 -7.04 -7.20 5.48
N HIS A 87 -6.75 -6.11 6.18
CA HIS A 87 -6.92 -4.75 5.65
C HIS A 87 -5.58 -4.23 5.14
N VAL A 88 -5.52 -3.90 3.86
CA VAL A 88 -4.36 -3.28 3.24
C VAL A 88 -4.50 -1.77 3.27
N GLY A 89 -3.52 -1.09 3.84
CA GLY A 89 -3.41 0.36 3.90
C GLY A 89 -2.06 0.83 3.40
N THR A 90 -1.72 2.09 3.69
CA THR A 90 -0.47 2.70 3.24
C THR A 90 0.40 3.21 4.39
N ALA A 91 1.72 3.15 4.20
CA ALA A 91 2.70 3.75 5.10
C ALA A 91 2.57 5.30 5.18
N PHE A 92 1.87 5.94 4.25
CA PHE A 92 1.52 7.36 4.34
C PHE A 92 0.69 7.71 5.60
N ALA A 93 0.12 6.72 6.29
CA ALA A 93 -0.51 6.90 7.60
C ALA A 93 0.47 7.37 8.69
N TRP A 94 1.76 7.08 8.56
CA TRP A 94 2.79 7.59 9.49
C TRP A 94 3.23 9.01 9.14
N GLY A 95 3.18 9.42 7.88
CA GLY A 95 3.47 10.78 7.41
C GLY A 95 4.95 11.16 7.48
N ASP A 96 5.23 12.43 7.76
CA ASP A 96 6.59 12.99 7.72
C ASP A 96 7.33 12.84 9.06
N HIS A 97 8.43 12.12 9.02
CA HIS A 97 9.35 11.96 10.18
C HIS A 97 10.79 12.40 9.84
N GLY A 98 10.98 13.19 8.79
CA GLY A 98 12.30 13.66 8.38
C GLY A 98 13.24 12.50 8.04
N SER A 99 14.42 12.46 8.67
CA SER A 99 15.40 11.37 8.49
C SER A 99 15.23 10.22 9.49
N SER A 100 14.31 10.34 10.45
CA SER A 100 14.07 9.31 11.48
C SER A 100 13.45 8.05 10.87
N TRP A 101 13.87 6.90 11.41
CA TRP A 101 13.24 5.64 11.04
C TRP A 101 11.82 5.54 11.59
N ILE A 102 10.94 4.99 10.79
CA ILE A 102 9.55 4.69 11.10
C ILE A 102 9.40 3.18 11.26
N ASP A 103 8.77 2.76 12.34
CA ASP A 103 8.28 1.41 12.58
C ASP A 103 6.81 1.47 13.03
N GLU A 104 6.22 0.33 13.32
CA GLU A 104 4.81 0.23 13.72
C GLU A 104 4.52 0.87 15.10
N GLY A 105 5.53 1.09 15.93
CA GLY A 105 5.43 1.81 17.21
C GLY A 105 5.55 3.32 17.08
N THR A 106 5.97 3.81 15.92
CA THR A 106 6.13 5.25 15.66
C THR A 106 4.76 5.96 15.63
N PRO A 107 4.60 7.09 16.32
CA PRO A 107 3.34 7.84 16.30
C PRO A 107 2.90 8.23 14.87
N GLN A 108 1.67 7.93 14.52
CA GLN A 108 1.11 8.30 13.22
C GLN A 108 0.87 9.83 13.13
N ARG A 109 1.32 10.42 12.03
CA ARG A 109 1.09 11.82 11.61
C ARG A 109 0.66 11.85 10.15
N PRO A 110 -0.57 11.40 9.83
CA PRO A 110 -0.94 11.02 8.47
C PRO A 110 -0.66 12.11 7.43
N ALA A 111 0.08 11.75 6.40
CA ALA A 111 0.12 12.53 5.17
C ALA A 111 -1.27 12.49 4.49
N PRO A 112 -1.58 13.43 3.59
CA PRO A 112 -2.90 13.46 2.98
C PRO A 112 -3.37 12.12 2.40
N LEU A 113 -2.55 11.31 1.78
CA LEU A 113 -2.97 10.01 1.24
C LEU A 113 -3.24 8.96 2.34
N GLY A 114 -2.55 9.02 3.47
CA GLY A 114 -2.68 8.02 4.54
C GLY A 114 -3.74 8.32 5.60
N ALA A 115 -4.38 9.50 5.58
CA ALA A 115 -5.28 9.87 6.67
C ALA A 115 -6.58 9.03 6.69
N GLY A 116 -7.07 8.60 5.53
CA GLY A 116 -8.23 7.69 5.45
C GLY A 116 -7.92 6.33 6.07
N ASP A 117 -6.76 5.77 5.78
CA ASP A 117 -6.34 4.47 6.31
C ASP A 117 -6.16 4.49 7.82
N ALA A 118 -5.62 5.58 8.37
CA ALA A 118 -5.52 5.75 9.83
C ALA A 118 -6.90 5.77 10.50
N ASP A 119 -7.90 6.39 9.88
CA ASP A 119 -9.28 6.41 10.38
C ASP A 119 -9.94 5.03 10.29
N VAL A 120 -9.78 4.33 9.16
CA VAL A 120 -10.26 2.95 8.98
C VAL A 120 -9.61 2.00 9.99
N ALA A 121 -8.30 2.04 10.14
CA ALA A 121 -7.58 1.18 11.09
C ALA A 121 -8.08 1.39 12.52
N ARG A 122 -8.30 2.62 12.94
CA ARG A 122 -8.85 2.94 14.27
C ARG A 122 -10.25 2.35 14.46
N HIS A 123 -11.11 2.45 13.45
CA HIS A 123 -12.44 1.86 13.49
C HIS A 123 -12.40 0.33 13.58
N LEU A 124 -11.57 -0.33 12.75
CA LEU A 124 -11.45 -1.79 12.75
C LEU A 124 -10.87 -2.32 14.07
N LEU A 125 -9.91 -1.60 14.68
CA LEU A 125 -9.39 -1.92 16.01
C LEU A 125 -10.44 -1.76 17.11
N ALA A 126 -11.35 -0.78 17.02
CA ALA A 126 -12.48 -0.66 17.92
C ALA A 126 -13.43 -1.87 17.79
N LEU A 127 -13.78 -2.28 16.55
CA LEU A 127 -14.58 -3.48 16.31
C LEU A 127 -13.91 -4.76 16.84
N ARG A 128 -12.58 -4.86 16.70
CA ARG A 128 -11.84 -5.97 17.33
C ARG A 128 -12.02 -5.98 18.84
N LYS A 129 -11.85 -4.84 19.50
CA LYS A 129 -11.98 -4.74 20.98
C LYS A 129 -13.41 -5.01 21.46
N GLU A 130 -14.40 -4.54 20.74
CA GLU A 130 -15.82 -4.58 21.14
C GLU A 130 -16.52 -5.87 20.75
N ARG A 131 -16.16 -6.43 19.60
CA ARG A 131 -16.88 -7.54 18.95
C ARG A 131 -15.99 -8.73 18.56
N GLY A 132 -14.69 -8.68 18.83
CA GLY A 132 -13.77 -9.78 18.56
C GLY A 132 -13.37 -9.93 17.08
N LEU A 133 -13.48 -8.88 16.24
CA LEU A 133 -13.07 -8.94 14.84
C LEU A 133 -11.63 -9.48 14.71
N ASP A 134 -11.43 -10.57 13.97
CA ASP A 134 -10.10 -11.06 13.60
C ASP A 134 -9.57 -10.21 12.43
N VAL A 135 -8.86 -9.13 12.73
CA VAL A 135 -8.31 -8.21 11.73
C VAL A 135 -6.80 -8.13 11.81
N VAL A 136 -6.15 -8.18 10.65
CA VAL A 136 -4.70 -7.97 10.47
C VAL A 136 -4.51 -6.80 9.49
N PHE A 137 -3.51 -5.97 9.73
CA PHE A 137 -3.22 -4.82 8.89
C PHE A 137 -1.89 -4.98 8.16
N VAL A 138 -1.87 -4.66 6.88
CA VAL A 138 -0.65 -4.56 6.07
C VAL A 138 -0.56 -3.15 5.52
N ALA A 139 0.41 -2.37 6.00
CA ALA A 139 0.63 -1.01 5.50
C ALA A 139 1.79 -1.03 4.50
N LEU A 140 1.47 -0.78 3.24
CA LEU A 140 2.40 -0.83 2.13
C LEU A 140 3.10 0.51 1.92
N GLY A 141 4.36 0.46 1.47
CA GLY A 141 5.02 1.61 0.85
C GLY A 141 4.34 2.06 -0.44
N LEU A 142 4.97 2.97 -1.16
CA LEU A 142 4.53 3.33 -2.51
C LEU A 142 4.69 2.10 -3.41
N VAL A 143 3.56 1.51 -3.80
CA VAL A 143 3.55 0.30 -4.64
C VAL A 143 3.93 0.65 -6.06
N TYR A 144 4.90 -0.07 -6.62
CA TYR A 144 5.29 0.03 -8.01
C TYR A 144 5.15 -1.32 -8.74
N GLY A 145 4.81 -1.25 -10.02
CA GLY A 145 4.58 -2.41 -10.89
C GLY A 145 3.90 -1.99 -12.19
N PRO A 146 3.63 -2.94 -13.11
CA PRO A 146 3.02 -2.66 -14.41
C PRO A 146 1.63 -2.03 -14.26
N GLY A 147 1.33 -0.98 -15.04
CA GLY A 147 0.02 -0.29 -15.00
C GLY A 147 -0.18 0.65 -13.80
N GLY A 148 0.80 0.77 -12.89
CA GLY A 148 0.71 1.58 -11.68
C GLY A 148 0.91 3.09 -11.92
N LEU A 149 0.74 3.86 -10.83
CA LEU A 149 1.02 5.32 -10.83
C LEU A 149 2.48 5.61 -11.16
N PHE A 150 3.38 4.72 -10.76
CA PHE A 150 4.81 4.85 -10.97
C PHE A 150 5.15 4.78 -12.46
N GLU A 151 4.63 3.79 -13.19
CA GLU A 151 4.78 3.69 -14.64
C GLU A 151 4.22 4.93 -15.35
N ARG A 152 3.01 5.35 -14.97
CA ARG A 152 2.40 6.57 -15.54
C ARG A 152 3.23 7.82 -15.30
N ALA A 153 3.83 7.95 -14.11
CA ALA A 153 4.73 9.06 -13.79
C ALA A 153 6.02 9.00 -14.61
N LEU A 154 6.55 7.79 -14.88
CA LEU A 154 7.71 7.59 -15.74
C LEU A 154 7.44 7.93 -17.20
N LEU A 155 6.27 7.59 -17.69
CA LEU A 155 5.86 7.85 -19.07
C LEU A 155 5.52 9.32 -19.33
N ASP A 156 5.17 10.11 -18.31
CA ASP A 156 4.88 11.54 -18.46
C ASP A 156 6.19 12.36 -18.52
N PRO A 157 6.58 12.92 -19.67
CA PRO A 157 7.82 13.72 -19.82
C PRO A 157 7.82 14.99 -18.96
N ARG A 158 6.67 15.32 -18.41
CA ARG A 158 6.51 16.47 -17.53
C ARG A 158 6.60 16.08 -16.05
N SER A 159 6.81 14.81 -15.69
CA SER A 159 7.03 14.40 -14.31
C SER A 159 8.16 15.20 -13.65
N ARG A 160 7.98 15.53 -12.40
CA ARG A 160 8.93 16.32 -11.61
C ARG A 160 9.03 15.78 -10.21
N VAL A 161 10.22 15.83 -9.67
CA VAL A 161 10.49 15.59 -8.25
C VAL A 161 9.97 16.78 -7.44
N VAL A 162 9.25 16.53 -6.36
CA VAL A 162 8.69 17.58 -5.51
C VAL A 162 9.79 18.14 -4.60
N GLY A 163 9.96 19.45 -4.60
CA GLY A 163 11.07 20.10 -3.89
C GLY A 163 12.41 19.73 -4.52
N TRP A 164 13.44 19.51 -3.71
CA TRP A 164 14.75 19.03 -4.15
C TRP A 164 14.88 17.48 -4.12
N GLY A 165 13.87 16.81 -3.57
CA GLY A 165 13.75 15.36 -3.58
C GLY A 165 14.61 14.62 -2.57
N GLY A 166 15.05 15.27 -1.50
CA GLY A 166 15.86 14.65 -0.44
C GLY A 166 15.06 13.93 0.64
N ASN A 167 13.73 14.05 0.60
CA ASN A 167 12.86 13.29 1.48
C ASN A 167 12.88 11.79 1.08
N TYR A 168 12.78 10.91 2.07
CA TYR A 168 12.74 9.47 1.85
C TYR A 168 11.36 9.02 1.36
N LEU A 169 11.36 8.10 0.40
CA LEU A 169 10.19 7.31 0.02
C LEU A 169 10.49 5.85 0.31
N SER A 170 9.58 5.19 1.00
CA SER A 170 9.59 3.74 1.12
C SER A 170 8.66 3.15 0.09
N CYS A 171 9.21 2.31 -0.77
CA CYS A 171 8.49 1.67 -1.87
C CYS A 171 8.32 0.17 -1.62
N VAL A 172 7.54 -0.48 -2.45
CA VAL A 172 7.45 -1.95 -2.50
C VAL A 172 6.98 -2.37 -3.90
N GLN A 173 7.62 -3.41 -4.44
CA GLN A 173 7.20 -3.99 -5.72
C GLN A 173 5.86 -4.74 -5.53
N VAL A 174 4.98 -4.70 -6.54
CA VAL A 174 3.60 -5.19 -6.43
C VAL A 174 3.48 -6.67 -6.06
N ASP A 175 4.35 -7.54 -6.63
CA ASP A 175 4.34 -8.97 -6.30
C ASP A 175 4.89 -9.21 -4.89
N ASP A 176 5.85 -8.41 -4.44
CA ASP A 176 6.34 -8.43 -3.07
C ASP A 176 5.27 -7.96 -2.08
N ALA A 177 4.51 -6.93 -2.45
CA ALA A 177 3.35 -6.49 -1.67
C ALA A 177 2.28 -7.58 -1.57
N ALA A 178 1.97 -8.26 -2.68
CA ALA A 178 1.02 -9.38 -2.70
C ALA A 178 1.47 -10.53 -1.79
N ARG A 179 2.74 -10.91 -1.83
CA ARG A 179 3.32 -11.92 -0.94
C ARG A 179 3.26 -11.51 0.54
N ALA A 180 3.45 -10.21 0.85
CA ALA A 180 3.31 -9.72 2.21
C ALA A 180 1.86 -9.87 2.71
N VAL A 181 0.88 -9.57 1.87
CA VAL A 181 -0.55 -9.72 2.17
C VAL A 181 -0.92 -11.19 2.38
N ALA A 182 -0.47 -12.09 1.50
CA ALA A 182 -0.68 -13.53 1.63
C ALA A 182 -0.02 -14.09 2.92
N ALA A 183 1.19 -13.63 3.24
CA ALA A 183 1.87 -14.00 4.47
C ALA A 183 1.12 -13.50 5.71
N ALA A 184 0.60 -12.27 5.69
CA ALA A 184 -0.19 -11.70 6.78
C ALA A 184 -1.52 -12.44 6.96
N LEU A 185 -2.16 -12.88 5.87
CA LEU A 185 -3.35 -13.72 5.94
C LEU A 185 -3.08 -14.98 6.76
N GLN A 186 -2.00 -15.69 6.47
CA GLN A 186 -1.71 -16.98 7.10
C GLN A 186 -1.08 -16.85 8.49
N ARG A 187 -0.14 -15.94 8.68
CA ARG A 187 0.73 -15.86 9.87
C ARG A 187 0.51 -14.62 10.73
N GLY A 188 -0.24 -13.62 10.21
CA GLY A 188 -0.45 -12.36 10.93
C GLY A 188 -1.20 -12.55 12.25
N THR A 189 -0.75 -11.84 13.27
CA THR A 189 -1.41 -11.76 14.57
C THR A 189 -2.55 -10.74 14.52
N ALA A 190 -3.73 -11.13 14.98
CA ALA A 190 -4.90 -10.27 15.00
C ALA A 190 -4.67 -8.98 15.80
N GLY A 191 -5.05 -7.84 15.22
CA GLY A 191 -4.83 -6.50 15.79
C GLY A 191 -3.45 -5.92 15.51
N THR A 192 -2.56 -6.65 14.81
CA THR A 192 -1.20 -6.21 14.50
C THR A 192 -1.14 -5.58 13.12
N THR A 193 -0.33 -4.53 13.00
CA THR A 193 0.05 -3.91 11.74
C THR A 193 1.44 -4.39 11.33
N TYR A 194 1.62 -4.65 10.04
CA TYR A 194 2.88 -5.01 9.41
C TYR A 194 3.22 -3.99 8.33
N LEU A 195 4.37 -3.33 8.46
CA LEU A 195 4.90 -2.44 7.43
C LEU A 195 5.64 -3.27 6.39
N ALA A 196 5.10 -3.30 5.16
CA ALA A 196 5.71 -4.05 4.06
C ALA A 196 6.26 -3.08 3.01
N VAL A 197 7.58 -2.93 3.03
CA VAL A 197 8.36 -2.02 2.19
C VAL A 197 9.65 -2.70 1.75
N ASP A 198 10.32 -2.16 0.74
CA ASP A 198 11.67 -2.56 0.35
C ASP A 198 12.66 -2.37 1.52
N ASP A 199 13.82 -3.02 1.45
CA ASP A 199 14.82 -2.99 2.53
C ASP A 199 15.56 -1.65 2.62
N GLU A 200 15.66 -0.93 1.50
CA GLU A 200 16.37 0.34 1.41
C GLU A 200 15.42 1.49 1.04
N PRO A 201 14.95 2.28 2.02
CA PRO A 201 14.25 3.52 1.72
C PRO A 201 15.17 4.48 0.95
N MET A 202 14.77 4.87 -0.26
CA MET A 202 15.53 5.77 -1.10
C MET A 202 15.00 7.20 -1.01
N THR A 203 15.82 8.19 -1.33
CA THR A 203 15.29 9.56 -1.49
C THR A 203 14.40 9.64 -2.72
N GLN A 204 13.42 10.53 -2.72
CA GLN A 204 12.53 10.74 -3.87
C GLN A 204 13.33 11.00 -5.16
N ARG A 205 14.44 11.77 -5.05
CA ARG A 205 15.37 12.01 -6.16
C ARG A 205 15.96 10.69 -6.66
N ALA A 206 16.50 9.86 -5.77
CA ALA A 206 17.12 8.60 -6.13
C ALA A 206 16.12 7.59 -6.76
N VAL A 207 14.89 7.56 -6.25
CA VAL A 207 13.79 6.77 -6.86
C VAL A 207 13.50 7.24 -8.28
N ALA A 208 13.36 8.57 -8.46
CA ALA A 208 13.04 9.14 -9.77
C ALA A 208 14.18 8.96 -10.79
N ASP A 209 15.43 9.06 -10.33
CA ASP A 209 16.60 8.86 -11.17
C ASP A 209 16.75 7.38 -11.58
N ALA A 210 16.59 6.44 -10.63
CA ALA A 210 16.61 5.00 -10.92
C ALA A 210 15.54 4.62 -11.96
N ALA A 211 14.37 5.19 -11.82
CA ALA A 211 13.27 4.98 -12.74
C ALA A 211 13.53 5.55 -14.14
N ALA A 212 14.12 6.73 -14.23
CA ALA A 212 14.50 7.36 -15.50
C ALA A 212 15.62 6.57 -16.20
N ASP A 213 16.63 6.15 -15.43
CA ASP A 213 17.76 5.36 -15.94
C ASP A 213 17.25 4.01 -16.49
N ALA A 214 16.38 3.31 -15.75
CA ALA A 214 15.79 2.04 -16.21
C ALA A 214 14.93 2.19 -17.48
N ALA A 215 14.26 3.34 -17.63
CA ALA A 215 13.44 3.64 -18.81
C ALA A 215 14.25 4.23 -19.99
N GLY A 216 15.57 4.42 -19.86
CA GLY A 216 16.40 5.07 -20.88
C GLY A 216 15.99 6.53 -21.14
N ARG A 217 15.50 7.24 -20.13
CA ARG A 217 14.97 8.61 -20.24
C ARG A 217 15.81 9.63 -19.49
N PRO A 218 15.75 10.91 -19.88
CA PRO A 218 16.37 11.96 -19.10
C PRO A 218 15.79 12.03 -17.68
N ARG A 219 16.67 12.22 -16.68
CA ARG A 219 16.28 12.37 -15.29
C ARG A 219 15.33 13.57 -15.11
N PRO A 220 14.23 13.42 -14.35
CA PRO A 220 13.25 14.48 -14.22
C PRO A 220 13.81 15.68 -13.43
N GLY A 221 13.42 16.87 -13.85
CA GLY A 221 13.71 18.09 -13.11
C GLY A 221 12.90 18.17 -11.80
N THR A 222 13.09 19.25 -11.03
CA THR A 222 12.35 19.53 -9.80
C THR A 222 11.18 20.48 -10.03
N ALA A 223 10.21 20.44 -9.12
CA ALA A 223 9.16 21.44 -9.03
C ALA A 223 8.94 21.86 -7.58
N SER A 224 8.69 23.13 -7.33
CA SER A 224 8.25 23.55 -6.00
C SER A 224 6.95 22.85 -5.60
N LEU A 225 6.68 22.74 -4.29
CA LEU A 225 5.43 22.16 -3.80
C LEU A 225 4.20 22.87 -4.38
N GLY A 226 4.27 24.19 -4.59
CA GLY A 226 3.21 24.99 -5.21
C GLY A 226 2.93 24.54 -6.65
N LEU A 227 3.98 24.43 -7.48
CA LEU A 227 3.87 24.01 -8.87
C LEU A 227 3.41 22.55 -9.00
N ALA A 228 3.97 21.65 -8.20
CA ALA A 228 3.55 20.27 -8.14
C ALA A 228 2.06 20.16 -7.72
N GLY A 229 1.66 20.88 -6.66
CA GLY A 229 0.27 20.90 -6.18
C GLY A 229 -0.72 21.48 -7.19
N ALA A 230 -0.33 22.49 -7.94
CA ALA A 230 -1.15 23.03 -9.03
C ALA A 230 -1.38 21.98 -10.13
N ARG A 231 -0.39 21.13 -10.38
CA ARG A 231 -0.42 20.13 -11.46
C ARG A 231 -1.11 18.83 -11.07
N VAL A 232 -0.60 18.14 -10.03
CA VAL A 232 -1.09 16.81 -9.64
C VAL A 232 -2.11 16.85 -8.51
N GLY A 233 -2.30 17.99 -7.88
CA GLY A 233 -3.13 18.21 -6.70
C GLY A 233 -2.30 18.28 -5.42
N PHE A 234 -2.67 19.20 -4.52
CA PHE A 234 -1.94 19.41 -3.27
C PHE A 234 -1.91 18.17 -2.35
N PRO A 235 -2.98 17.35 -2.25
CA PRO A 235 -2.92 16.13 -1.46
C PRO A 235 -1.81 15.18 -1.91
N LEU A 236 -1.72 14.90 -3.21
CA LEU A 236 -0.67 14.03 -3.75
C LEU A 236 0.73 14.65 -3.59
N ALA A 237 0.88 15.92 -3.98
CA ALA A 237 2.17 16.60 -3.89
C ALA A 237 2.71 16.66 -2.45
N ARG A 238 1.84 16.92 -1.45
CA ARG A 238 2.22 16.93 -0.02
C ARG A 238 2.58 15.54 0.48
N SER A 239 1.86 14.50 0.05
CA SER A 239 2.18 13.12 0.44
C SER A 239 3.52 12.68 -0.15
N LEU A 240 3.80 13.01 -1.41
CA LEU A 240 5.10 12.73 -2.03
C LEU A 240 6.26 13.56 -1.45
N ALA A 241 5.98 14.73 -0.85
CA ALA A 241 6.98 15.55 -0.16
C ALA A 241 7.25 15.08 1.28
N ALA A 242 6.38 14.25 1.86
CA ALA A 242 6.59 13.69 3.19
C ALA A 242 7.78 12.72 3.19
N SER A 243 8.61 12.81 4.22
CA SER A 243 9.78 11.96 4.36
C SER A 243 9.45 10.72 5.21
N GLN A 244 9.55 9.55 4.59
CA GLN A 244 9.15 8.27 5.17
C GLN A 244 10.29 7.24 5.03
N ARG A 245 11.07 7.08 6.10
CA ARG A 245 12.12 6.09 6.18
C ARG A 245 11.63 4.89 6.99
N VAL A 246 10.91 3.98 6.33
CA VAL A 246 10.17 2.90 6.98
C VAL A 246 11.01 1.63 7.09
N ARG A 247 10.84 0.89 8.20
CA ARG A 247 11.43 -0.44 8.42
C ARG A 247 10.38 -1.53 8.23
N ASN A 248 10.80 -2.66 7.67
CA ASN A 248 9.99 -3.86 7.48
C ASN A 248 10.35 -5.00 8.46
N ALA A 249 11.05 -4.68 9.55
CA ALA A 249 11.64 -5.67 10.44
C ALA A 249 10.59 -6.62 11.06
N ARG A 250 9.41 -6.10 11.46
CA ARG A 250 8.34 -6.92 12.00
C ARG A 250 7.75 -7.88 10.96
N ALA A 251 7.50 -7.39 9.74
CA ALA A 251 7.02 -8.25 8.66
C ALA A 251 7.99 -9.41 8.37
N LYS A 252 9.30 -9.13 8.37
CA LYS A 252 10.33 -10.17 8.23
C LYS A 252 10.30 -11.18 9.37
N ALA A 253 10.28 -10.71 10.61
CA ALA A 253 10.39 -11.56 11.78
C ALA A 253 9.14 -12.41 12.03
N GLU A 254 7.95 -11.83 11.93
CA GLU A 254 6.70 -12.47 12.32
C GLU A 254 5.98 -13.15 11.13
N LEU A 255 6.09 -12.58 9.91
CA LEU A 255 5.46 -13.16 8.73
C LEU A 255 6.41 -14.06 7.93
N GLY A 256 7.71 -14.11 8.24
CA GLY A 256 8.69 -14.81 7.42
C GLY A 256 8.73 -14.28 5.98
N TRP A 257 8.36 -13.01 5.80
CA TRP A 257 8.35 -12.34 4.51
C TRP A 257 9.61 -11.51 4.34
N ALA A 258 10.14 -11.47 3.13
CA ALA A 258 11.17 -10.54 2.71
C ALA A 258 10.94 -10.14 1.26
N PRO A 259 11.26 -8.89 0.86
CA PRO A 259 11.12 -8.47 -0.52
C PRO A 259 12.11 -9.23 -1.42
N ARG A 260 11.67 -9.65 -2.60
CA ARG A 260 12.54 -10.20 -3.67
C ARG A 260 13.32 -9.11 -4.35
N PHE A 261 12.75 -7.90 -4.35
CA PHE A 261 13.40 -6.69 -4.82
C PHE A 261 13.73 -5.80 -3.61
N PRO A 262 14.95 -5.94 -3.03
CA PRO A 262 15.32 -5.22 -1.80
C PRO A 262 15.37 -3.71 -1.96
N THR A 263 15.51 -3.22 -3.19
CA THR A 263 15.53 -1.78 -3.51
C THR A 263 14.71 -1.49 -4.76
N VAL A 264 14.30 -0.24 -4.93
CA VAL A 264 13.65 0.21 -6.19
C VAL A 264 14.57 -0.02 -7.39
N ARG A 265 15.89 0.08 -7.24
CA ARG A 265 16.83 -0.17 -8.35
C ARG A 265 16.75 -1.60 -8.86
N ASP A 266 16.54 -2.55 -7.94
CA ASP A 266 16.47 -3.97 -8.29
C ASP A 266 15.16 -4.32 -9.00
N GLY A 267 14.07 -3.61 -8.70
CA GLY A 267 12.72 -3.97 -9.16
C GLY A 267 12.06 -3.00 -10.14
N VAL A 268 12.56 -1.78 -10.31
CA VAL A 268 11.87 -0.73 -11.08
C VAL A 268 11.64 -1.07 -12.55
N TRP A 269 12.50 -1.90 -13.14
CA TRP A 269 12.34 -2.39 -14.51
C TRP A 269 11.05 -3.21 -14.71
N THR A 270 10.51 -3.82 -13.65
CA THR A 270 9.23 -4.55 -13.70
C THR A 270 8.03 -3.62 -13.91
N ALA A 271 8.18 -2.33 -13.58
CA ALA A 271 7.15 -1.31 -13.75
C ALA A 271 7.20 -0.63 -15.14
N LEU A 272 8.10 -1.06 -16.02
CA LEU A 272 8.20 -0.52 -17.38
C LEU A 272 7.30 -1.30 -18.33
N PRO A 273 6.68 -0.64 -19.34
CA PRO A 273 5.94 -1.34 -20.38
C PRO A 273 6.90 -2.30 -21.11
N ARG A 274 6.41 -3.51 -21.35
CA ARG A 274 7.08 -4.52 -22.16
C ARG A 274 6.93 -4.22 -23.65
#